data_a9b8d642ceaccc402b745a30705debdd
#
_entry.id   a9b8d642ceaccc402b745a30705debdd
#
_cell.length_a   1.000
_cell.length_b   1.000
_cell.length_c   1.000
_cell.angle_alpha   90.00
_cell.angle_beta   90.00
_cell.angle_gamma   90.00
#
_symmetry.space_group_name_H-M   'P 1'
#
loop_
_entity.id
_entity.type
_entity.pdbx_description
1 polymer ?
#
loop_
_entity_poly.entity_id
_entity_poly.type
_entity_poly.pdbx_seq_one_letter_code
_entity_poly.pdbx_strand_id
1 'polypeptide(L)'
;MKLSPLKKSHLNVSGHVYGPDFINLAKITDDCINFDEKTRFLNQDEKDILNEQAIVAYENVVYIVERDGKYCVICNVDMSDYTDGNLITHELVLPDIIQGMLSNLKAYNAETAPVFLMSPTDLQLKDIVETFDHETVQIEAMAVHIFKEPNAKRIMQRLSSIETLIVGDGHHRLYTSSLWRRKGTIFSCLMSMDDIEINSIDRMIPDVDDALFSKAMTFIQNQFEVSDASGPLTKGMIRVSRGTESVNVKLIDLESDDFWNNDVYRLNTQILSQAFGIYDTSQLEYYISSKSCKDKCKHNIQAVQLELAPISKEEVLFVSSKRAIMPPKSTAFDPKFPSFLIFNEYQ
;
A
#
# COMPACT_ATOMS: atom_id res chain seq x y z
N MET A 1 -20.52 7.26 1.60
CA MET A 1 -20.08 5.83 1.51
C MET A 1 -21.05 4.91 2.22
N LYS A 2 -21.23 3.70 1.69
CA LYS A 2 -22.05 2.65 2.31
C LYS A 2 -21.13 1.74 3.12
N LEU A 3 -20.98 2.05 4.40
CA LEU A 3 -20.14 1.34 5.34
C LEU A 3 -20.95 0.39 6.22
N SER A 4 -20.38 -0.76 6.57
CA SER A 4 -21.00 -1.73 7.48
C SER A 4 -19.99 -2.41 8.38
N PRO A 5 -20.41 -2.87 9.58
CA PRO A 5 -19.59 -3.70 10.45
C PRO A 5 -19.16 -4.99 9.76
N LEU A 6 -18.09 -5.60 10.24
CA LEU A 6 -17.70 -6.97 9.87
C LEU A 6 -18.74 -7.93 10.46
N LYS A 7 -19.38 -8.76 9.63
CA LYS A 7 -20.43 -9.68 10.07
C LYS A 7 -19.90 -10.78 10.97
N LYS A 8 -18.84 -11.45 10.52
CA LYS A 8 -18.07 -12.43 11.30
C LYS A 8 -16.59 -12.17 11.05
N SER A 9 -15.86 -11.97 12.12
CA SER A 9 -14.42 -11.67 12.07
C SER A 9 -13.70 -12.32 13.24
N HIS A 10 -12.38 -12.47 13.11
CA HIS A 10 -11.55 -12.96 14.20
C HIS A 10 -10.39 -12.01 14.40
N LEU A 11 -10.06 -11.75 15.65
CA LEU A 11 -8.87 -11.01 16.06
C LEU A 11 -7.78 -12.01 16.45
N ASN A 12 -6.60 -11.90 15.85
CA ASN A 12 -5.44 -12.66 16.28
C ASN A 12 -4.91 -12.08 17.58
N VAL A 13 -4.97 -12.88 18.64
CA VAL A 13 -4.55 -12.49 19.99
C VAL A 13 -3.26 -13.20 20.44
N SER A 14 -2.56 -13.86 19.53
CA SER A 14 -1.30 -14.53 19.83
C SER A 14 -0.15 -13.57 20.19
N GLY A 15 -0.36 -12.26 20.00
CA GLY A 15 0.62 -11.22 20.31
C GLY A 15 1.71 -11.04 19.26
N HIS A 16 1.56 -11.65 18.07
CA HIS A 16 2.49 -11.51 16.97
C HIS A 16 1.87 -10.76 15.79
N VAL A 17 2.61 -9.80 15.23
CA VAL A 17 2.18 -8.96 14.11
C VAL A 17 2.99 -9.28 12.85
N TYR A 18 2.29 -9.45 11.74
CA TYR A 18 2.88 -9.78 10.45
C TYR A 18 2.90 -8.58 9.52
N GLY A 19 3.90 -8.53 8.63
CA GLY A 19 3.97 -7.49 7.60
C GLY A 19 2.72 -7.46 6.70
N PRO A 20 2.43 -6.32 6.05
CA PRO A 20 1.18 -6.11 5.30
C PRO A 20 1.00 -7.07 4.11
N ASP A 21 2.09 -7.62 3.58
CA ASP A 21 2.07 -8.52 2.42
C ASP A 21 2.33 -10.00 2.78
N PHE A 22 2.23 -10.35 4.08
CA PHE A 22 2.56 -11.70 4.55
C PHE A 22 1.59 -12.76 3.99
N ILE A 23 0.31 -12.71 4.39
CA ILE A 23 -0.74 -13.62 3.89
C ILE A 23 -2.04 -12.83 3.74
N ASN A 24 -2.67 -12.90 2.57
CA ASN A 24 -3.89 -12.16 2.27
C ASN A 24 -5.19 -12.92 2.55
N LEU A 25 -5.12 -14.25 2.63
CA LEU A 25 -6.26 -15.13 2.79
C LEU A 25 -5.93 -16.25 3.77
N ALA A 26 -6.91 -16.66 4.56
CA ALA A 26 -6.83 -17.81 5.45
C ALA A 26 -8.07 -18.68 5.34
N LYS A 27 -7.97 -19.91 5.83
CA LYS A 27 -9.11 -20.79 6.05
C LYS A 27 -9.38 -20.86 7.53
N ILE A 28 -10.59 -20.51 7.92
CA ILE A 28 -11.08 -20.62 9.30
C ILE A 28 -12.07 -21.77 9.36
N THR A 29 -11.89 -22.66 10.33
CA THR A 29 -12.79 -23.78 10.60
C THR A 29 -12.93 -23.90 12.11
N ASP A 30 -14.16 -23.94 12.61
CA ASP A 30 -14.44 -24.04 14.05
C ASP A 30 -13.68 -22.96 14.88
N ASP A 31 -13.69 -21.73 14.35
CA ASP A 31 -12.99 -20.56 14.91
C ASP A 31 -11.47 -20.75 15.13
N CYS A 32 -10.86 -21.66 14.35
CA CYS A 32 -9.42 -21.89 14.30
C CYS A 32 -8.86 -21.69 12.91
N ILE A 33 -7.60 -21.24 12.83
CA ILE A 33 -6.85 -21.18 11.57
C ILE A 33 -6.54 -22.61 11.13
N ASN A 34 -6.76 -22.90 9.85
CA ASN A 34 -6.62 -24.24 9.29
C ASN A 34 -5.94 -24.22 7.92
N PHE A 35 -4.62 -24.13 7.88
CA PHE A 35 -3.83 -24.37 6.69
C PHE A 35 -3.54 -25.87 6.56
N ASP A 36 -4.07 -26.48 5.51
CA ASP A 36 -3.98 -27.92 5.24
C ASP A 36 -2.97 -28.23 4.11
N GLU A 37 -2.92 -29.47 3.67
CA GLU A 37 -2.05 -29.96 2.58
C GLU A 37 -2.28 -29.24 1.25
N LYS A 38 -3.44 -28.60 1.05
CA LYS A 38 -3.77 -27.85 -0.18
C LYS A 38 -3.10 -26.49 -0.19
N THR A 39 -2.67 -25.98 0.96
CA THR A 39 -1.92 -24.73 1.08
C THR A 39 -0.46 -24.98 0.69
N ARG A 40 -0.15 -24.74 -0.60
CA ARG A 40 1.16 -25.08 -1.19
C ARG A 40 2.22 -23.98 -1.06
N PHE A 41 1.83 -22.78 -0.70
CA PHE A 41 2.75 -21.63 -0.56
C PHE A 41 3.41 -21.56 0.83
N LEU A 42 2.99 -22.40 1.78
CA LEU A 42 3.58 -22.56 3.11
C LEU A 42 4.20 -23.95 3.22
N ASN A 43 5.36 -24.03 3.85
CA ASN A 43 5.93 -25.30 4.28
C ASN A 43 5.20 -25.84 5.53
N GLN A 44 5.53 -27.05 6.00
CA GLN A 44 4.81 -27.68 7.11
C GLN A 44 5.02 -26.93 8.44
N ASP A 45 6.25 -26.52 8.73
CA ASP A 45 6.57 -25.77 9.96
C ASP A 45 5.84 -24.44 10.04
N GLU A 46 5.76 -23.71 8.92
CA GLU A 46 4.97 -22.47 8.81
C GLU A 46 3.48 -22.70 9.07
N LYS A 47 2.91 -23.80 8.51
CA LYS A 47 1.50 -24.14 8.75
C LYS A 47 1.25 -24.45 10.22
N ASP A 48 2.12 -25.23 10.84
CA ASP A 48 1.97 -25.62 12.24
C ASP A 48 2.00 -24.39 13.16
N ILE A 49 2.97 -23.48 12.95
CA ILE A 49 3.06 -22.22 13.70
C ILE A 49 1.81 -21.35 13.50
N LEU A 50 1.28 -21.24 12.28
CA LEU A 50 0.13 -20.39 11.99
C LEU A 50 -1.18 -21.02 12.50
N ASN A 51 -1.33 -22.35 12.40
CA ASN A 51 -2.52 -23.05 12.87
C ASN A 51 -2.64 -23.06 14.42
N GLU A 52 -1.52 -22.92 15.13
CA GLU A 52 -1.49 -22.83 16.60
C GLU A 52 -1.83 -21.42 17.12
N GLN A 53 -1.94 -20.42 16.27
CA GLN A 53 -2.23 -19.06 16.71
C GLN A 53 -3.64 -18.91 17.26
N ALA A 54 -3.75 -18.23 18.40
CA ALA A 54 -5.03 -17.97 19.04
C ALA A 54 -5.77 -16.84 18.34
N ILE A 55 -7.00 -17.11 17.92
CA ILE A 55 -7.93 -16.12 17.36
C ILE A 55 -9.21 -16.09 18.17
N VAL A 56 -9.81 -14.90 18.30
CA VAL A 56 -11.08 -14.68 19.01
C VAL A 56 -12.13 -14.20 18.03
N ALA A 57 -13.25 -14.92 17.97
CA ALA A 57 -14.37 -14.62 17.08
C ALA A 57 -15.21 -13.43 17.60
N TYR A 58 -15.61 -12.56 16.68
CA TYR A 58 -16.52 -11.43 16.91
C TYR A 58 -17.55 -11.34 15.79
N GLU A 59 -18.76 -10.94 16.16
CA GLU A 59 -19.86 -10.74 15.22
C GLU A 59 -20.35 -9.29 15.24
N ASN A 60 -20.66 -8.77 14.06
CA ASN A 60 -21.20 -7.42 13.85
C ASN A 60 -20.38 -6.32 14.55
N VAL A 61 -19.08 -6.32 14.31
CA VAL A 61 -18.12 -5.43 14.96
C VAL A 61 -17.42 -4.49 13.98
N VAL A 62 -16.93 -3.39 14.53
CA VAL A 62 -15.99 -2.47 13.92
C VAL A 62 -14.76 -2.42 14.80
N TYR A 63 -13.58 -2.43 14.21
CA TYR A 63 -12.34 -2.22 14.94
C TYR A 63 -11.79 -0.84 14.62
N ILE A 64 -11.29 -0.14 15.64
CA ILE A 64 -10.40 1.00 15.46
C ILE A 64 -9.06 0.60 16.03
N VAL A 65 -8.02 0.72 15.23
CA VAL A 65 -6.66 0.35 15.63
C VAL A 65 -5.85 1.62 15.77
N GLU A 66 -5.26 1.80 16.95
CA GLU A 66 -4.33 2.88 17.26
C GLU A 66 -2.90 2.36 17.26
N ARG A 67 -2.02 3.10 16.62
CA ARG A 67 -0.58 2.89 16.63
C ARG A 67 0.14 4.23 16.55
N ASP A 68 1.02 4.52 17.49
CA ASP A 68 1.81 5.75 17.54
C ASP A 68 0.97 7.04 17.45
N GLY A 69 -0.25 7.04 18.04
CA GLY A 69 -1.20 8.15 18.00
C GLY A 69 -1.94 8.34 16.67
N LYS A 70 -1.74 7.46 15.69
CA LYS A 70 -2.46 7.40 14.43
C LYS A 70 -3.56 6.32 14.52
N TYR A 71 -4.71 6.60 13.89
CA TYR A 71 -5.89 5.74 14.00
C TYR A 71 -6.35 5.26 12.63
N CYS A 72 -6.79 4.01 12.55
CA CYS A 72 -7.50 3.51 11.38
C CYS A 72 -8.74 2.71 11.80
N VAL A 73 -9.77 2.70 10.96
CA VAL A 73 -10.99 1.92 11.18
C VAL A 73 -11.07 0.76 10.21
N ILE A 74 -11.38 -0.43 10.74
CA ILE A 74 -11.55 -1.67 9.99
C ILE A 74 -13.03 -1.98 9.90
N CYS A 75 -13.53 -2.01 8.67
CA CYS A 75 -14.94 -2.24 8.37
C CYS A 75 -15.12 -2.81 6.96
N ASN A 76 -16.35 -3.06 6.56
CA ASN A 76 -16.70 -3.37 5.19
C ASN A 76 -17.22 -2.13 4.45
N VAL A 77 -16.75 -1.93 3.21
CA VAL A 77 -17.29 -0.98 2.23
C VAL A 77 -18.15 -1.75 1.23
N ASP A 78 -19.33 -1.22 0.88
CA ASP A 78 -20.21 -1.84 -0.12
C ASP A 78 -19.53 -1.79 -1.50
N MET A 79 -19.64 -2.90 -2.25
CA MET A 79 -19.04 -3.01 -3.59
C MET A 79 -19.60 -1.98 -4.57
N SER A 80 -20.83 -1.51 -4.36
CA SER A 80 -21.41 -0.47 -5.21
C SER A 80 -20.63 0.83 -5.16
N ASP A 81 -19.99 1.17 -4.03
CA ASP A 81 -19.15 2.38 -3.95
C ASP A 81 -17.94 2.33 -4.90
N TYR A 82 -17.42 1.12 -5.17
CA TYR A 82 -16.38 0.95 -6.20
C TYR A 82 -16.96 1.08 -7.62
N THR A 83 -18.09 0.42 -7.90
CA THR A 83 -18.70 0.48 -9.24
C THR A 83 -19.28 1.85 -9.57
N ASP A 84 -19.74 2.59 -8.57
CA ASP A 84 -20.24 3.97 -8.70
C ASP A 84 -19.09 5.01 -8.80
N GLY A 85 -17.84 4.56 -8.59
CA GLY A 85 -16.64 5.38 -8.70
C GLY A 85 -16.35 6.25 -7.47
N ASN A 86 -16.91 5.91 -6.31
CA ASN A 86 -16.62 6.58 -5.03
C ASN A 86 -15.30 6.10 -4.42
N LEU A 87 -14.81 4.90 -4.81
CA LEU A 87 -13.46 4.44 -4.53
C LEU A 87 -12.56 4.75 -5.73
N ILE A 88 -11.62 5.65 -5.54
CA ILE A 88 -10.74 6.14 -6.60
C ILE A 88 -9.45 5.33 -6.61
N THR A 89 -9.17 4.68 -7.71
CA THR A 89 -7.92 3.93 -7.95
C THR A 89 -6.96 4.77 -8.78
N HIS A 90 -5.68 4.66 -8.50
CA HIS A 90 -4.63 5.38 -9.22
C HIS A 90 -3.52 4.47 -9.77
N GLU A 91 -3.69 3.14 -9.68
CA GLU A 91 -2.74 2.15 -10.16
C GLU A 91 -3.44 1.06 -10.99
N LEU A 92 -2.75 0.57 -12.03
CA LEU A 92 -3.23 -0.53 -12.86
C LEU A 92 -3.08 -1.87 -12.15
N VAL A 93 -3.97 -2.81 -12.47
CA VAL A 93 -3.92 -4.19 -12.00
C VAL A 93 -3.40 -5.12 -13.08
N LEU A 94 -2.67 -6.16 -12.69
CA LEU A 94 -2.07 -7.14 -13.60
C LEU A 94 -2.96 -8.38 -13.71
N PRO A 95 -3.34 -8.80 -14.94
CA PRO A 95 -4.27 -9.90 -15.17
C PRO A 95 -3.86 -11.23 -14.52
N ASP A 96 -2.58 -11.56 -14.58
CA ASP A 96 -2.05 -12.82 -14.00
C ASP A 96 -2.21 -12.87 -12.48
N ILE A 97 -1.98 -11.75 -11.81
CA ILE A 97 -2.19 -11.60 -10.36
C ILE A 97 -3.67 -11.77 -10.02
N ILE A 98 -4.56 -11.16 -10.80
CA ILE A 98 -6.01 -11.27 -10.60
C ILE A 98 -6.49 -12.72 -10.73
N GLN A 99 -6.00 -13.45 -11.72
CA GLN A 99 -6.36 -14.85 -11.91
C GLN A 99 -5.95 -15.72 -10.72
N GLY A 100 -4.73 -15.53 -10.21
CA GLY A 100 -4.23 -16.21 -9.02
C GLY A 100 -5.08 -15.88 -7.77
N MET A 101 -5.38 -14.60 -7.55
CA MET A 101 -6.18 -14.16 -6.42
C MET A 101 -7.62 -14.69 -6.48
N LEU A 102 -8.27 -14.73 -7.65
CA LEU A 102 -9.61 -15.29 -7.81
C LEU A 102 -9.64 -16.79 -7.46
N SER A 103 -8.62 -17.53 -7.84
CA SER A 103 -8.50 -18.95 -7.50
C SER A 103 -8.37 -19.14 -5.99
N ASN A 104 -7.58 -18.29 -5.33
CA ASN A 104 -7.40 -18.33 -3.89
C ASN A 104 -8.68 -17.93 -3.13
N LEU A 105 -9.41 -16.90 -3.55
CA LEU A 105 -10.70 -16.53 -2.96
C LEU A 105 -11.73 -17.67 -2.96
N LYS A 106 -11.64 -18.61 -3.90
CA LYS A 106 -12.49 -19.81 -3.94
C LYS A 106 -12.04 -20.91 -2.98
N ALA A 107 -10.77 -20.96 -2.64
CA ALA A 107 -10.17 -22.00 -1.80
C ALA A 107 -10.23 -21.68 -0.31
N TYR A 108 -10.21 -20.37 0.04
CA TYR A 108 -10.20 -19.86 1.40
C TYR A 108 -11.57 -19.24 1.75
N ASN A 109 -11.78 -18.86 3.01
CA ASN A 109 -13.03 -18.28 3.49
C ASN A 109 -12.85 -17.01 4.36
N ALA A 110 -11.61 -16.58 4.59
CA ALA A 110 -11.32 -15.37 5.35
C ALA A 110 -10.24 -14.54 4.66
N GLU A 111 -10.44 -13.22 4.63
CA GLU A 111 -9.42 -12.24 4.24
C GLU A 111 -8.64 -11.79 5.46
N THR A 112 -7.33 -11.64 5.32
CA THR A 112 -6.41 -11.24 6.40
C THR A 112 -5.71 -9.93 6.14
N ALA A 113 -5.85 -9.37 4.95
CA ALA A 113 -5.26 -8.10 4.53
C ALA A 113 -6.35 -7.18 3.97
N PRO A 114 -6.78 -6.14 4.69
CA PRO A 114 -7.78 -5.21 4.20
C PRO A 114 -7.24 -4.36 3.03
N VAL A 115 -8.13 -3.89 2.16
CA VAL A 115 -7.82 -2.83 1.21
C VAL A 115 -7.60 -1.54 1.99
N PHE A 116 -6.47 -0.89 1.79
CA PHE A 116 -6.15 0.36 2.46
C PHE A 116 -6.76 1.53 1.70
N LEU A 117 -7.62 2.28 2.39
CA LEU A 117 -8.39 3.39 1.85
C LEU A 117 -8.08 4.68 2.61
N MET A 118 -7.74 5.73 1.89
CA MET A 118 -7.40 7.04 2.41
C MET A 118 -8.59 7.99 2.30
N SER A 119 -8.96 8.61 3.39
CA SER A 119 -9.98 9.66 3.41
C SER A 119 -9.34 11.03 3.22
N PRO A 120 -9.77 11.82 2.22
CA PRO A 120 -9.33 13.21 2.09
C PRO A 120 -9.74 14.09 3.27
N THR A 121 -10.76 13.67 4.03
CA THR A 121 -11.26 14.38 5.21
C THR A 121 -10.89 13.64 6.48
N ASP A 122 -10.72 14.37 7.58
CA ASP A 122 -10.49 13.79 8.89
C ASP A 122 -11.68 12.93 9.32
N LEU A 123 -11.39 11.67 9.67
CA LEU A 123 -12.37 10.68 10.13
C LEU A 123 -12.74 10.85 11.61
N GLN A 124 -12.00 11.67 12.36
CA GLN A 124 -12.17 11.91 13.80
C GLN A 124 -12.24 10.60 14.62
N LEU A 125 -11.38 9.63 14.27
CA LEU A 125 -11.42 8.30 14.89
C LEU A 125 -11.04 8.32 16.37
N LYS A 126 -10.16 9.23 16.77
CA LYS A 126 -9.82 9.44 18.19
C LYS A 126 -11.06 9.81 19.02
N ASP A 127 -11.88 10.75 18.53
CA ASP A 127 -13.11 11.16 19.22
C ASP A 127 -14.11 10.00 19.33
N ILE A 128 -14.13 9.12 18.34
CA ILE A 128 -14.97 7.91 18.37
C ILE A 128 -14.51 6.99 19.49
N VAL A 129 -13.21 6.75 19.63
CA VAL A 129 -12.65 5.92 20.71
C VAL A 129 -12.96 6.54 22.08
N GLU A 130 -12.82 7.86 22.22
CA GLU A 130 -13.10 8.56 23.50
C GLU A 130 -14.60 8.62 23.85
N THR A 131 -15.49 8.51 22.84
CA THR A 131 -16.95 8.71 23.03
C THR A 131 -17.75 7.42 23.24
N PHE A 132 -17.38 6.34 22.55
CA PHE A 132 -18.18 5.12 22.52
C PHE A 132 -17.56 4.02 23.40
N ASP A 133 -18.40 3.31 24.16
CA ASP A 133 -17.97 2.13 24.92
C ASP A 133 -17.43 1.03 24.00
N HIS A 134 -16.31 0.44 24.35
CA HIS A 134 -15.61 -0.58 23.59
C HIS A 134 -14.76 -1.49 24.48
N GLU A 135 -14.33 -2.62 23.93
CA GLU A 135 -13.27 -3.45 24.47
C GLU A 135 -11.93 -3.03 23.86
N THR A 136 -10.83 -3.16 24.59
CA THR A 136 -9.49 -2.89 24.06
C THR A 136 -8.58 -4.08 24.30
N VAL A 137 -7.89 -4.50 23.25
CA VAL A 137 -6.84 -5.53 23.29
C VAL A 137 -5.53 -4.92 22.84
N GLN A 138 -4.47 -5.11 23.64
CA GLN A 138 -3.11 -4.67 23.27
C GLN A 138 -2.38 -5.79 22.53
N ILE A 139 -1.85 -5.47 21.35
CA ILE A 139 -1.10 -6.38 20.51
C ILE A 139 0.17 -5.66 20.05
N GLU A 140 1.32 -6.02 20.64
CA GLU A 140 2.59 -5.29 20.49
C GLU A 140 2.40 -3.79 20.76
N ALA A 141 2.73 -2.92 19.80
CA ALA A 141 2.60 -1.47 19.90
C ALA A 141 1.23 -0.93 19.46
N MET A 142 0.23 -1.81 19.25
CA MET A 142 -1.10 -1.43 18.78
C MET A 142 -2.15 -1.63 19.87
N ALA A 143 -3.06 -0.65 20.01
CA ALA A 143 -4.31 -0.81 20.75
C ALA A 143 -5.45 -1.09 19.74
N VAL A 144 -6.09 -2.25 19.89
CA VAL A 144 -7.24 -2.65 19.08
C VAL A 144 -8.51 -2.42 19.86
N HIS A 145 -9.27 -1.39 19.49
CA HIS A 145 -10.55 -1.02 20.10
C HIS A 145 -11.68 -1.72 19.33
N ILE A 146 -12.49 -2.51 20.04
CA ILE A 146 -13.52 -3.39 19.47
C ILE A 146 -14.89 -2.84 19.83
N PHE A 147 -15.61 -2.39 18.82
CA PHE A 147 -16.96 -1.83 18.98
C PHE A 147 -18.00 -2.85 18.52
N LYS A 148 -18.82 -3.33 19.46
CA LYS A 148 -19.96 -4.23 19.19
C LYS A 148 -21.24 -3.43 18.92
N GLU A 149 -22.29 -4.07 18.41
CA GLU A 149 -23.61 -3.44 18.35
C GLU A 149 -24.11 -3.06 19.74
N PRO A 150 -24.76 -1.89 19.90
CA PRO A 150 -25.23 -0.97 18.85
C PRO A 150 -24.18 0.05 18.38
N ASN A 151 -23.03 0.19 19.07
CA ASN A 151 -22.03 1.22 18.79
C ASN A 151 -21.39 1.05 17.40
N ALA A 152 -21.13 -0.18 16.96
CA ALA A 152 -20.63 -0.46 15.61
C ALA A 152 -21.50 0.20 14.52
N LYS A 153 -22.84 0.07 14.63
CA LYS A 153 -23.77 0.70 13.67
C LYS A 153 -23.75 2.23 13.73
N ARG A 154 -23.68 2.80 14.94
CA ARG A 154 -23.60 4.27 15.13
C ARG A 154 -22.32 4.84 14.53
N ILE A 155 -21.20 4.14 14.69
CA ILE A 155 -19.92 4.54 14.08
C ILE A 155 -20.02 4.50 12.56
N MET A 156 -20.56 3.45 11.96
CA MET A 156 -20.74 3.37 10.52
C MET A 156 -21.67 4.47 9.99
N GLN A 157 -22.72 4.79 10.74
CA GLN A 157 -23.61 5.91 10.40
C GLN A 157 -22.89 7.26 10.47
N ARG A 158 -22.05 7.50 11.49
CA ARG A 158 -21.24 8.73 11.60
C ARG A 158 -20.29 8.88 10.41
N LEU A 159 -19.65 7.78 9.98
CA LEU A 159 -18.71 7.76 8.85
C LEU A 159 -19.39 7.72 7.47
N SER A 160 -20.71 7.56 7.39
CA SER A 160 -21.44 7.47 6.12
C SER A 160 -21.43 8.77 5.29
N SER A 161 -21.10 9.91 5.92
CA SER A 161 -20.93 11.21 5.24
C SER A 161 -19.69 11.30 4.36
N ILE A 162 -18.78 10.34 4.42
CA ILE A 162 -17.64 10.26 3.51
C ILE A 162 -18.18 10.11 2.08
N GLU A 163 -17.76 10.97 1.17
CA GLU A 163 -18.19 10.93 -0.23
C GLU A 163 -17.28 10.06 -1.09
N THR A 164 -15.96 10.22 -0.92
CA THR A 164 -14.95 9.52 -1.72
C THR A 164 -13.80 9.02 -0.84
N LEU A 165 -13.22 7.89 -1.25
CA LEU A 165 -12.00 7.33 -0.67
C LEU A 165 -10.99 7.02 -1.77
N ILE A 166 -9.71 7.19 -1.50
CA ILE A 166 -8.62 6.90 -2.42
C ILE A 166 -7.99 5.58 -2.00
N VAL A 167 -7.79 4.68 -2.94
CA VAL A 167 -7.13 3.40 -2.67
C VAL A 167 -5.63 3.63 -2.53
N GLY A 168 -5.09 3.43 -1.32
CA GLY A 168 -3.65 3.56 -1.05
C GLY A 168 -2.88 2.27 -1.29
N ASP A 169 -3.50 1.13 -0.95
CA ASP A 169 -2.91 -0.20 -1.16
C ASP A 169 -4.01 -1.24 -1.38
N GLY A 170 -3.69 -2.30 -2.11
CA GLY A 170 -4.62 -3.39 -2.36
C GLY A 170 -5.48 -3.23 -3.61
N HIS A 171 -5.02 -2.51 -4.64
CA HIS A 171 -5.70 -2.37 -5.93
C HIS A 171 -6.08 -3.73 -6.54
N HIS A 172 -5.18 -4.72 -6.50
CA HIS A 172 -5.45 -6.08 -6.96
C HIS A 172 -6.52 -6.77 -6.11
N ARG A 173 -6.48 -6.62 -4.75
CA ARG A 173 -7.49 -7.18 -3.83
C ARG A 173 -8.88 -6.59 -4.10
N LEU A 174 -8.96 -5.27 -4.26
CA LEU A 174 -10.18 -4.56 -4.59
C LEU A 174 -10.78 -5.05 -5.91
N TYR A 175 -9.98 -5.05 -6.98
CA TYR A 175 -10.44 -5.48 -8.30
C TYR A 175 -10.87 -6.95 -8.31
N THR A 176 -10.09 -7.84 -7.67
CA THR A 176 -10.44 -9.25 -7.54
C THR A 176 -11.77 -9.44 -6.79
N SER A 177 -11.98 -8.70 -5.69
CA SER A 177 -13.23 -8.71 -4.94
C SER A 177 -14.41 -8.24 -5.79
N SER A 178 -14.22 -7.26 -6.68
CA SER A 178 -15.27 -6.78 -7.58
C SER A 178 -15.70 -7.81 -8.62
N LEU A 179 -14.79 -8.68 -9.04
CA LEU A 179 -15.09 -9.78 -9.95
C LEU A 179 -15.80 -10.94 -9.25
N TRP A 180 -15.59 -11.08 -7.94
CA TRP A 180 -16.29 -12.11 -7.15
C TRP A 180 -17.62 -11.59 -6.61
N ARG A 181 -18.65 -11.66 -7.43
CA ARG A 181 -20.00 -11.11 -7.13
C ARG A 181 -20.67 -11.64 -5.86
N ARG A 182 -20.18 -12.75 -5.28
CA ARG A 182 -20.76 -13.34 -4.06
C ARG A 182 -20.46 -12.55 -2.80
N LYS A 183 -19.40 -11.75 -2.80
CA LYS A 183 -18.91 -11.08 -1.60
C LYS A 183 -19.72 -9.82 -1.24
N GLY A 184 -20.10 -9.00 -2.23
CA GLY A 184 -20.90 -7.78 -2.03
C GLY A 184 -20.23 -6.65 -1.27
N THR A 185 -19.14 -6.92 -0.54
CA THR A 185 -18.41 -5.95 0.29
C THR A 185 -16.91 -6.08 0.11
N ILE A 186 -16.19 -5.03 0.48
CA ILE A 186 -14.73 -4.92 0.44
C ILE A 186 -14.25 -4.84 1.89
N PHE A 187 -13.44 -5.78 2.33
CA PHE A 187 -12.73 -5.71 3.61
C PHE A 187 -11.73 -4.56 3.58
N SER A 188 -11.90 -3.56 4.43
CA SER A 188 -11.23 -2.28 4.29
C SER A 188 -10.64 -1.75 5.59
N CYS A 189 -9.50 -1.07 5.46
CA CYS A 189 -8.85 -0.26 6.47
C CYS A 189 -8.90 1.19 6.02
N LEU A 190 -9.67 2.05 6.71
CA LEU A 190 -9.80 3.46 6.38
C LEU A 190 -8.95 4.31 7.34
N MET A 191 -8.20 5.27 6.80
CA MET A 191 -7.37 6.19 7.57
C MET A 191 -7.52 7.62 7.01
N SER A 192 -7.44 8.62 7.89
CA SER A 192 -7.38 10.02 7.46
C SER A 192 -6.07 10.28 6.72
N MET A 193 -6.14 11.00 5.61
CA MET A 193 -4.95 11.29 4.79
C MET A 193 -3.90 12.11 5.58
N ASP A 194 -4.32 12.88 6.58
CA ASP A 194 -3.43 13.65 7.43
C ASP A 194 -2.51 12.77 8.29
N ASP A 195 -2.96 11.56 8.66
CA ASP A 195 -2.19 10.58 9.43
C ASP A 195 -1.22 9.74 8.59
N ILE A 196 -1.27 9.90 7.25
CA ILE A 196 -0.48 9.11 6.30
C ILE A 196 0.75 9.90 5.88
N GLU A 197 1.90 9.25 5.87
CA GLU A 197 3.13 9.72 5.24
C GLU A 197 3.28 9.08 3.87
N ILE A 198 3.79 9.85 2.91
CA ILE A 198 4.08 9.34 1.58
C ILE A 198 5.59 9.32 1.42
N ASN A 199 6.15 8.14 1.30
CA ASN A 199 7.57 7.94 1.10
C ASN A 199 7.88 7.82 -0.39
N SER A 200 9.08 8.26 -0.78
CA SER A 200 9.62 7.99 -2.10
C SER A 200 9.96 6.51 -2.26
N ILE A 201 9.95 6.05 -3.50
CA ILE A 201 10.47 4.74 -3.86
C ILE A 201 11.68 4.98 -4.74
N ASP A 202 12.85 4.66 -4.24
CA ASP A 202 14.10 4.71 -5.00
C ASP A 202 14.17 3.53 -5.97
N ARG A 203 14.91 3.73 -7.06
CA ARG A 203 15.21 2.69 -8.03
C ARG A 203 16.70 2.38 -8.01
N MET A 204 17.01 1.11 -8.21
CA MET A 204 18.38 0.65 -8.43
C MET A 204 18.44 -0.06 -9.78
N ILE A 205 19.40 0.33 -10.61
CA ILE A 205 19.80 -0.42 -11.80
C ILE A 205 20.96 -1.30 -11.35
N PRO A 206 20.81 -2.64 -11.29
CA PRO A 206 21.78 -3.50 -10.62
C PRO A 206 23.10 -3.65 -11.38
N ASP A 207 23.06 -3.66 -12.71
CA ASP A 207 24.19 -4.00 -13.57
C ASP A 207 24.42 -2.93 -14.64
N VAL A 208 25.26 -1.94 -14.34
CA VAL A 208 25.67 -0.87 -15.25
C VAL A 208 27.17 -0.90 -15.36
N ASP A 209 27.71 -1.28 -16.51
CA ASP A 209 29.15 -1.24 -16.74
C ASP A 209 29.69 0.20 -16.84
N ASP A 210 31.01 0.36 -16.79
CA ASP A 210 31.65 1.68 -16.80
C ASP A 210 31.41 2.44 -18.11
N ALA A 211 31.32 1.73 -19.24
CA ALA A 211 31.09 2.35 -20.54
C ALA A 211 29.66 2.92 -20.63
N LEU A 212 28.67 2.14 -20.20
CA LEU A 212 27.28 2.58 -20.18
C LEU A 212 27.08 3.73 -19.16
N PHE A 213 27.66 3.62 -17.96
CA PHE A 213 27.58 4.69 -16.97
C PHE A 213 28.19 6.00 -17.47
N SER A 214 29.42 5.95 -18.03
CA SER A 214 30.06 7.13 -18.60
C SER A 214 29.26 7.77 -19.75
N LYS A 215 28.68 6.94 -20.63
CA LYS A 215 27.81 7.42 -21.70
C LYS A 215 26.54 8.06 -21.15
N ALA A 216 25.90 7.44 -20.15
CA ALA A 216 24.69 7.96 -19.52
C ALA A 216 24.96 9.30 -18.82
N MET A 217 26.05 9.40 -18.06
CA MET A 217 26.43 10.65 -17.38
C MET A 217 26.77 11.76 -18.38
N THR A 218 27.46 11.44 -19.47
CA THR A 218 27.71 12.42 -20.56
C THR A 218 26.41 12.92 -21.16
N PHE A 219 25.46 12.03 -21.44
CA PHE A 219 24.14 12.42 -21.92
C PHE A 219 23.40 13.31 -20.92
N ILE A 220 23.36 12.91 -19.64
CA ILE A 220 22.71 13.67 -18.56
C ILE A 220 23.31 15.09 -18.44
N GLN A 221 24.63 15.21 -18.42
CA GLN A 221 25.32 16.51 -18.31
C GLN A 221 25.07 17.43 -19.51
N ASN A 222 24.86 16.87 -20.70
CA ASN A 222 24.59 17.64 -21.91
C ASN A 222 23.13 18.06 -22.08
N GLN A 223 22.19 17.33 -21.49
CA GLN A 223 20.75 17.53 -21.71
C GLN A 223 20.04 18.19 -20.53
N PHE A 224 20.61 18.09 -19.33
CA PHE A 224 19.95 18.50 -18.09
C PHE A 224 20.80 19.48 -17.30
N GLU A 225 20.15 20.28 -16.46
CA GLU A 225 20.81 21.05 -15.42
C GLU A 225 21.26 20.10 -14.32
N VAL A 226 22.56 20.04 -14.08
CA VAL A 226 23.21 19.16 -13.10
C VAL A 226 23.87 19.99 -12.02
N SER A 227 23.75 19.56 -10.77
CA SER A 227 24.39 20.19 -9.62
C SER A 227 24.96 19.15 -8.66
N ASP A 228 25.78 19.60 -7.70
CA ASP A 228 26.32 18.74 -6.66
C ASP A 228 25.22 18.08 -5.84
N ALA A 229 25.43 16.81 -5.47
CA ALA A 229 24.48 16.04 -4.68
C ALA A 229 24.42 16.54 -3.23
N SER A 230 23.68 17.60 -2.98
CA SER A 230 23.51 18.17 -1.65
C SER A 230 22.03 18.42 -1.34
N GLY A 231 21.70 18.39 -0.04
CA GLY A 231 20.36 18.70 0.47
C GLY A 231 19.26 17.66 0.11
N PRO A 232 18.02 17.93 0.55
CA PRO A 232 16.87 17.13 0.21
C PRO A 232 16.47 17.33 -1.25
N LEU A 233 15.90 16.29 -1.87
CA LEU A 233 15.30 16.39 -3.20
C LEU A 233 13.93 17.05 -3.12
N THR A 234 13.61 17.82 -4.13
CA THR A 234 12.29 18.45 -4.32
C THR A 234 11.68 17.95 -5.63
N LYS A 235 10.38 18.16 -5.82
CA LYS A 235 9.68 17.84 -7.08
C LYS A 235 10.45 18.39 -8.28
N GLY A 236 10.61 17.58 -9.31
CA GLY A 236 11.37 17.92 -10.51
C GLY A 236 12.86 17.61 -10.41
N MET A 237 13.34 17.11 -9.29
CA MET A 237 14.74 16.74 -9.11
C MET A 237 14.90 15.28 -8.74
N ILE A 238 15.92 14.65 -9.32
CA ILE A 238 16.37 13.31 -8.94
C ILE A 238 17.85 13.35 -8.56
N ARG A 239 18.30 12.33 -7.82
CA ARG A 239 19.72 12.10 -7.59
C ARG A 239 20.16 10.82 -8.26
N VAL A 240 21.22 10.89 -9.04
CA VAL A 240 21.88 9.76 -9.66
C VAL A 240 23.18 9.50 -8.92
N SER A 241 23.36 8.28 -8.40
CA SER A 241 24.54 7.92 -7.61
C SER A 241 25.12 6.57 -8.03
N ARG A 242 26.45 6.47 -8.09
CA ARG A 242 27.20 5.22 -8.27
C ARG A 242 28.53 5.30 -7.52
N GLY A 243 28.75 4.38 -6.59
CA GLY A 243 29.93 4.41 -5.73
C GLY A 243 30.05 5.72 -4.95
N THR A 244 31.10 6.49 -5.23
CA THR A 244 31.33 7.83 -4.62
C THR A 244 30.81 8.98 -5.48
N GLU A 245 30.45 8.72 -6.73
CA GLU A 245 29.91 9.72 -7.62
C GLU A 245 28.42 9.92 -7.38
N SER A 246 28.01 11.18 -7.23
CA SER A 246 26.59 11.51 -7.01
C SER A 246 26.32 12.93 -7.52
N VAL A 247 25.23 13.07 -8.27
CA VAL A 247 24.78 14.37 -8.80
C VAL A 247 23.28 14.51 -8.67
N ASN A 248 22.81 15.73 -8.47
CA ASN A 248 21.40 16.09 -8.62
C ASN A 248 21.14 16.51 -10.06
N VAL A 249 20.03 16.02 -10.61
CA VAL A 249 19.61 16.29 -11.99
C VAL A 249 18.21 16.89 -11.95
N LYS A 250 18.04 18.06 -12.56
CA LYS A 250 16.73 18.70 -12.71
C LYS A 250 16.06 18.16 -13.96
N LEU A 251 14.93 17.50 -13.77
CA LEU A 251 14.11 16.96 -14.87
C LEU A 251 13.48 18.09 -15.69
N ILE A 252 13.34 17.89 -16.96
CA ILE A 252 12.71 18.85 -17.87
C ILE A 252 11.20 18.81 -17.66
N ASP A 253 10.60 19.98 -17.43
CA ASP A 253 9.14 20.10 -17.36
C ASP A 253 8.55 19.90 -18.76
N LEU A 254 7.49 19.09 -18.82
CA LEU A 254 6.73 18.89 -20.04
C LEU A 254 5.73 20.05 -20.19
N GLU A 255 5.55 20.57 -21.39
CA GLU A 255 4.55 21.59 -21.73
C GLU A 255 3.13 20.96 -21.73
N SER A 256 2.72 20.42 -20.59
CA SER A 256 1.46 19.71 -20.42
C SER A 256 0.95 19.92 -18.98
N ASP A 257 -0.14 19.25 -18.62
CA ASP A 257 -0.68 19.36 -17.28
C ASP A 257 0.24 18.71 -16.22
N ASP A 258 -0.05 18.98 -14.93
CA ASP A 258 0.73 18.49 -13.79
C ASP A 258 0.83 16.96 -13.72
N PHE A 259 -0.07 16.24 -14.38
CA PHE A 259 -0.04 14.77 -14.41
C PHE A 259 1.21 14.26 -15.14
N TRP A 260 1.53 14.82 -16.31
CA TRP A 260 2.69 14.42 -17.10
C TRP A 260 4.02 14.88 -16.47
N ASN A 261 3.96 15.88 -15.58
CA ASN A 261 5.09 16.33 -14.77
C ASN A 261 5.26 15.52 -13.47
N ASN A 262 4.69 14.31 -13.37
CA ASN A 262 5.03 13.35 -12.33
C ASN A 262 6.48 12.88 -12.47
N ASP A 263 7.24 12.94 -11.36
CA ASP A 263 8.69 12.67 -11.37
C ASP A 263 9.03 11.23 -11.77
N VAL A 264 8.17 10.26 -11.45
CA VAL A 264 8.37 8.86 -11.88
C VAL A 264 8.21 8.73 -13.39
N TYR A 265 7.22 9.41 -13.97
CA TYR A 265 7.03 9.42 -15.42
C TYR A 265 8.22 10.07 -16.12
N ARG A 266 8.68 11.24 -15.64
CA ARG A 266 9.84 11.95 -16.18
C ARG A 266 11.13 11.16 -16.01
N LEU A 267 11.35 10.52 -14.84
CA LEU A 267 12.49 9.62 -14.64
C LEU A 267 12.50 8.48 -15.66
N ASN A 268 11.36 7.82 -15.86
CA ASN A 268 11.25 6.70 -16.80
C ASN A 268 11.55 7.14 -18.24
N THR A 269 11.01 8.28 -18.67
CA THR A 269 11.11 8.76 -20.05
C THR A 269 12.41 9.51 -20.34
N GLN A 270 12.90 10.31 -19.41
CA GLN A 270 14.05 11.18 -19.65
C GLN A 270 15.39 10.53 -19.25
N ILE A 271 15.39 9.75 -18.17
CA ILE A 271 16.63 9.19 -17.64
C ILE A 271 16.76 7.70 -17.96
N LEU A 272 15.80 6.86 -17.54
CA LEU A 272 15.90 5.42 -17.74
C LEU A 272 15.96 5.08 -19.24
N SER A 273 15.04 5.60 -20.05
CA SER A 273 14.98 5.28 -21.46
C SER A 273 16.08 5.98 -22.28
N GLN A 274 16.33 7.27 -22.05
CA GLN A 274 17.22 8.06 -22.89
C GLN A 274 18.70 7.92 -22.50
N ALA A 275 19.01 7.95 -21.19
CA ALA A 275 20.39 7.86 -20.73
C ALA A 275 20.87 6.41 -20.58
N PHE A 276 20.05 5.53 -19.98
CA PHE A 276 20.43 4.15 -19.68
C PHE A 276 19.90 3.12 -20.70
N GLY A 277 18.98 3.48 -21.59
CA GLY A 277 18.39 2.56 -22.57
C GLY A 277 17.45 1.52 -21.96
N ILE A 278 16.90 1.78 -20.76
CA ILE A 278 16.01 0.89 -20.02
C ILE A 278 14.57 1.25 -20.36
N TYR A 279 13.87 0.35 -21.03
CA TYR A 279 12.45 0.49 -21.42
C TYR A 279 11.54 -0.44 -20.62
N ASP A 280 12.10 -1.50 -20.04
CA ASP A 280 11.41 -2.46 -19.17
C ASP A 280 11.81 -2.24 -17.71
N THR A 281 10.87 -1.73 -16.94
CA THR A 281 11.09 -1.44 -15.52
C THR A 281 11.18 -2.70 -14.64
N SER A 282 10.93 -3.90 -15.19
CA SER A 282 11.17 -5.16 -14.48
C SER A 282 12.66 -5.44 -14.22
N GLN A 283 13.56 -4.73 -14.93
CA GLN A 283 15.00 -4.79 -14.72
C GLN A 283 15.47 -3.98 -13.51
N LEU A 284 14.58 -3.23 -12.87
CA LEU A 284 14.89 -2.37 -11.73
C LEU A 284 14.57 -3.06 -10.41
N GLU A 285 15.36 -2.75 -9.39
CA GLU A 285 15.01 -3.02 -8.00
C GLU A 285 14.45 -1.74 -7.34
N TYR A 286 13.49 -1.93 -6.41
CA TYR A 286 12.75 -0.84 -5.78
C TYR A 286 12.93 -0.85 -4.26
N TYR A 287 13.20 0.32 -3.68
CA TYR A 287 13.46 0.49 -2.26
C TYR A 287 12.67 1.68 -1.71
N ILE A 288 11.86 1.46 -0.67
CA ILE A 288 11.10 2.53 0.00
C ILE A 288 12.02 3.46 0.79
N SER A 289 13.22 3.02 1.15
CA SER A 289 14.17 3.80 1.93
C SER A 289 15.46 4.01 1.15
N SER A 290 15.86 5.28 0.95
CA SER A 290 17.14 5.63 0.34
C SER A 290 18.33 5.00 1.08
N LYS A 291 18.23 4.82 2.40
CA LYS A 291 19.25 4.12 3.19
C LYS A 291 19.37 2.66 2.77
N SER A 292 18.25 1.96 2.63
CA SER A 292 18.23 0.55 2.22
C SER A 292 18.79 0.37 0.81
N CYS A 293 18.45 1.26 -0.12
CA CYS A 293 19.00 1.27 -1.47
C CYS A 293 20.52 1.51 -1.43
N LYS A 294 21.00 2.52 -0.70
CA LYS A 294 22.41 2.83 -0.53
C LYS A 294 23.21 1.65 0.05
N ASP A 295 22.65 0.97 1.04
CA ASP A 295 23.32 -0.19 1.64
C ASP A 295 23.45 -1.36 0.64
N LYS A 296 22.48 -1.56 -0.23
CA LYS A 296 22.60 -2.53 -1.34
C LYS A 296 23.63 -2.11 -2.37
N CYS A 297 23.63 -0.84 -2.79
CA CYS A 297 24.60 -0.32 -3.75
C CYS A 297 26.05 -0.40 -3.26
N LYS A 298 26.31 -0.32 -1.95
CA LYS A 298 27.66 -0.52 -1.36
C LYS A 298 28.24 -1.91 -1.65
N HIS A 299 27.38 -2.91 -1.80
CA HIS A 299 27.78 -4.29 -2.09
C HIS A 299 27.83 -4.59 -3.59
N ASN A 300 27.37 -3.67 -4.42
CA ASN A 300 27.39 -3.79 -5.87
C ASN A 300 27.91 -2.48 -6.50
N ILE A 301 29.21 -2.46 -6.85
CA ILE A 301 29.88 -1.28 -7.42
C ILE A 301 29.36 -0.89 -8.82
N GLN A 302 28.65 -1.78 -9.50
CA GLN A 302 28.04 -1.52 -10.79
C GLN A 302 26.61 -1.00 -10.67
N ALA A 303 26.03 -1.02 -9.46
CA ALA A 303 24.68 -0.54 -9.25
C ALA A 303 24.60 0.99 -9.33
N VAL A 304 23.58 1.48 -10.02
CA VAL A 304 23.21 2.90 -10.06
C VAL A 304 21.95 3.11 -9.26
N GLN A 305 22.00 3.98 -8.27
CA GLN A 305 20.83 4.42 -7.50
C GLN A 305 20.22 5.66 -8.13
N LEU A 306 18.90 5.68 -8.21
CA LEU A 306 18.08 6.81 -8.64
C LEU A 306 17.13 7.16 -7.49
N GLU A 307 17.43 8.26 -6.79
CA GLU A 307 16.61 8.76 -5.69
C GLU A 307 15.59 9.79 -6.21
N LEU A 308 14.36 9.77 -5.69
CA LEU A 308 13.31 10.74 -5.99
C LEU A 308 12.83 11.44 -4.73
N ALA A 309 12.22 12.60 -4.90
CA ALA A 309 11.42 13.22 -3.87
C ALA A 309 10.11 12.41 -3.66
N PRO A 310 9.56 12.35 -2.44
CA PRO A 310 8.22 11.80 -2.23
C PRO A 310 7.18 12.66 -2.96
N ILE A 311 6.14 12.03 -3.49
CA ILE A 311 4.99 12.73 -4.06
C ILE A 311 4.20 13.40 -2.93
N SER A 312 3.70 14.62 -3.13
CA SER A 312 2.92 15.31 -2.12
C SER A 312 1.48 14.76 -2.03
N LYS A 313 0.81 15.00 -0.89
CA LYS A 313 -0.61 14.66 -0.69
C LYS A 313 -1.49 15.37 -1.71
N GLU A 314 -1.18 16.63 -2.01
CA GLU A 314 -1.87 17.46 -2.99
C GLU A 314 -1.77 16.85 -4.39
N GLU A 315 -0.61 16.32 -4.75
CA GLU A 315 -0.42 15.65 -6.05
C GLU A 315 -1.23 14.35 -6.14
N VAL A 316 -1.26 13.55 -5.06
CA VAL A 316 -2.11 12.34 -5.00
C VAL A 316 -3.59 12.72 -5.14
N LEU A 317 -4.05 13.76 -4.44
CA LEU A 317 -5.42 14.27 -4.53
C LEU A 317 -5.74 14.78 -5.93
N PHE A 318 -4.82 15.53 -6.55
CA PHE A 318 -4.97 16.04 -7.92
C PHE A 318 -5.13 14.90 -8.92
N VAL A 319 -4.21 13.93 -8.93
CA VAL A 319 -4.26 12.77 -9.83
C VAL A 319 -5.56 11.98 -9.63
N SER A 320 -5.93 11.76 -8.37
CA SER A 320 -7.17 11.08 -8.01
C SER A 320 -8.42 11.83 -8.51
N SER A 321 -8.45 13.17 -8.39
CA SER A 321 -9.56 13.99 -8.86
C SER A 321 -9.75 13.91 -10.40
N LYS A 322 -8.67 13.69 -11.13
CA LYS A 322 -8.67 13.48 -12.59
C LYS A 322 -8.94 12.04 -12.98
N ARG A 323 -9.07 11.12 -12.01
CA ARG A 323 -9.16 9.66 -12.23
C ARG A 323 -8.02 9.14 -13.14
N ALA A 324 -6.86 9.74 -13.01
CA ALA A 324 -5.67 9.39 -13.77
C ALA A 324 -4.92 8.25 -13.09
N ILE A 325 -4.11 7.54 -13.89
CA ILE A 325 -3.31 6.40 -13.42
C ILE A 325 -1.86 6.86 -13.31
N MET A 326 -1.27 6.72 -12.13
CA MET A 326 0.16 6.95 -11.94
C MET A 326 1.00 5.78 -12.46
N PRO A 327 2.25 6.03 -12.85
CA PRO A 327 3.19 4.94 -13.14
C PRO A 327 3.31 4.00 -11.93
N PRO A 328 3.54 2.69 -12.14
CA PRO A 328 3.78 1.76 -11.04
C PRO A 328 4.92 2.21 -10.13
N LYS A 329 4.81 1.92 -8.83
CA LYS A 329 5.82 2.32 -7.83
C LYS A 329 6.03 3.82 -7.71
N SER A 330 4.97 4.61 -7.85
CA SER A 330 5.00 6.07 -7.63
C SER A 330 4.89 6.45 -6.16
N THR A 331 4.17 5.65 -5.34
CA THR A 331 3.86 5.97 -3.95
C THR A 331 4.14 4.82 -3.01
N ALA A 332 4.61 5.13 -1.81
CA ALA A 332 4.66 4.20 -0.68
C ALA A 332 4.04 4.89 0.54
N PHE A 333 2.82 4.49 0.86
CA PHE A 333 2.08 5.04 2.01
C PHE A 333 2.50 4.35 3.31
N ASP A 334 2.61 5.13 4.38
CA ASP A 334 2.94 4.67 5.74
C ASP A 334 2.04 5.40 6.77
N PRO A 335 1.52 4.73 7.81
CA PRO A 335 1.70 3.31 8.12
C PRO A 335 0.85 2.40 7.21
N LYS A 336 1.37 1.20 6.93
CA LYS A 336 0.58 0.12 6.35
C LYS A 336 -0.05 -0.71 7.46
N PHE A 337 -1.31 -1.11 7.27
CA PHE A 337 -1.99 -2.02 8.19
C PHE A 337 -1.37 -3.43 8.07
N PRO A 338 -1.06 -4.10 9.20
CA PRO A 338 -0.52 -5.45 9.16
C PRO A 338 -1.55 -6.44 8.60
N SER A 339 -1.07 -7.46 7.94
CA SER A 339 -1.91 -8.61 7.60
C SER A 339 -1.99 -9.59 8.76
N PHE A 340 -2.93 -10.52 8.71
CA PHE A 340 -3.07 -11.60 9.70
C PHE A 340 -3.40 -11.14 11.14
N LEU A 341 -3.79 -9.89 11.32
CA LEU A 341 -4.25 -9.33 12.60
C LEU A 341 -5.76 -9.50 12.76
N ILE A 342 -6.53 -9.13 11.73
CA ILE A 342 -7.98 -9.26 11.70
C ILE A 342 -8.36 -10.09 10.48
N PHE A 343 -9.17 -11.11 10.73
CA PHE A 343 -9.69 -12.00 9.70
C PHE A 343 -11.15 -11.64 9.45
N ASN A 344 -11.50 -11.32 8.22
CA ASN A 344 -12.87 -11.07 7.80
C ASN A 344 -13.40 -12.29 7.06
N GLU A 345 -14.27 -13.09 7.70
CA GLU A 345 -14.92 -14.21 7.02
C GLU A 345 -15.88 -13.72 5.93
N TYR A 346 -15.86 -14.38 4.80
CA TYR A 346 -16.80 -14.18 3.70
C TYR A 346 -17.42 -15.51 3.27
N GLN A 347 -18.69 -15.48 2.87
CA GLN A 347 -19.45 -16.66 2.43
C GLN A 347 -19.47 -16.76 0.91
#